data_f6530ccea8ece808a6b2b4a74c773db2
#
_entry.id   f6530ccea8ece808a6b2b4a74c773db2
#
_cell.length_a   1.000
_cell.length_b   1.000
_cell.length_c   1.000
_cell.angle_alpha   90.00
_cell.angle_beta   90.00
_cell.angle_gamma   90.00
#
_symmetry.space_group_name_H-M   'P 1'
#
loop_
_entity.id
_entity.type
_entity.pdbx_description
1 polymer ?
#
loop_
_entity_poly.entity_id
_entity_poly.type
_entity_poly.pdbx_seq_one_letter_code
_entity_poly.pdbx_strand_id
1 'polypeptide(L)'
;MSERPVLIMAGGTGGHVFPALAVAKVLRDRGIPVVWLGVPGSMESRLVPANGFSIEWVRVRGIRGKGLAAWLMAPFRISSAVVQAIAVLRRVRPRAVLGAGGYVSGPGGIAAWLLRIPLLIHEQNAIPGLTNRWLARIASRVLQGFPGSFDKKLGAQFVGNPVRSDIAAIADPAVRFEGRSGRARLLVFGGSQIGRAHV
;
A
#
# COMPACT_ATOMS: atom_id res chain seq x y z
N MET A 1 -23.15 4.99 -17.79
CA MET A 1 -21.67 4.95 -18.03
C MET A 1 -21.04 4.40 -16.77
N SER A 2 -20.32 3.27 -16.85
CA SER A 2 -19.61 2.69 -15.68
C SER A 2 -18.60 3.70 -15.15
N GLU A 3 -18.63 3.99 -13.84
CA GLU A 3 -17.65 4.90 -13.22
C GLU A 3 -16.24 4.32 -13.37
N ARG A 4 -15.28 5.18 -13.75
CA ARG A 4 -13.86 4.79 -13.87
C ARG A 4 -13.33 4.39 -12.50
N PRO A 5 -12.67 3.23 -12.36
CA PRO A 5 -12.23 2.72 -11.07
C PRO A 5 -11.08 3.55 -10.46
N VAL A 6 -10.90 3.40 -9.16
CA VAL A 6 -9.63 3.71 -8.49
C VAL A 6 -8.75 2.46 -8.54
N LEU A 7 -7.51 2.61 -8.98
CA LEU A 7 -6.54 1.52 -8.94
C LEU A 7 -5.68 1.64 -7.68
N ILE A 8 -5.63 0.56 -6.89
CA ILE A 8 -4.85 0.49 -5.65
C ILE A 8 -3.62 -0.39 -5.86
N MET A 9 -2.47 0.08 -5.39
CA MET A 9 -1.21 -0.62 -5.41
C MET A 9 -0.69 -0.77 -3.99
N ALA A 10 -0.75 -1.98 -3.47
CA ALA A 10 -0.15 -2.33 -2.18
C ALA A 10 0.25 -3.80 -2.20
N GLY A 11 1.44 -4.10 -1.73
CA GLY A 11 1.93 -5.47 -1.76
C GLY A 11 3.09 -5.73 -0.83
N GLY A 12 3.45 -7.00 -0.74
CA GLY A 12 4.60 -7.51 -0.01
C GLY A 12 4.34 -7.81 1.46
N THR A 13 3.77 -6.89 2.23
CA THR A 13 3.53 -7.07 3.69
C THR A 13 2.13 -6.65 4.09
N GLY A 14 1.65 -7.21 5.22
CA GLY A 14 0.35 -6.84 5.79
C GLY A 14 0.25 -5.36 6.15
N GLY A 15 1.36 -4.72 6.53
CA GLY A 15 1.39 -3.30 6.85
C GLY A 15 0.97 -2.38 5.68
N HIS A 16 1.14 -2.83 4.44
CA HIS A 16 0.67 -2.13 3.25
C HIS A 16 -0.71 -2.60 2.79
N VAL A 17 -0.93 -3.92 2.80
CA VAL A 17 -2.13 -4.54 2.22
C VAL A 17 -3.38 -4.25 3.06
N PHE A 18 -3.33 -4.38 4.39
CA PHE A 18 -4.51 -4.19 5.23
C PHE A 18 -5.03 -2.75 5.25
N PRO A 19 -4.20 -1.70 5.42
CA PRO A 19 -4.68 -0.32 5.29
C PRO A 19 -5.27 -0.01 3.92
N ALA A 20 -4.65 -0.52 2.86
CA ALA A 20 -5.16 -0.35 1.50
C ALA A 20 -6.50 -1.07 1.28
N LEU A 21 -6.70 -2.26 1.88
CA LEU A 21 -7.99 -2.95 1.88
C LEU A 21 -9.07 -2.18 2.64
N ALA A 22 -8.72 -1.53 3.75
CA ALA A 22 -9.66 -0.68 4.47
C ALA A 22 -10.14 0.48 3.59
N VAL A 23 -9.23 1.15 2.87
CA VAL A 23 -9.59 2.18 1.88
C VAL A 23 -10.45 1.60 0.75
N ALA A 24 -10.08 0.44 0.20
CA ALA A 24 -10.82 -0.22 -0.87
C ALA A 24 -12.28 -0.50 -0.48
N LYS A 25 -12.52 -0.97 0.75
CA LYS A 25 -13.86 -1.23 1.28
C LYS A 25 -14.68 0.07 1.35
N VAL A 26 -14.11 1.13 1.92
CA VAL A 26 -14.79 2.43 1.99
C VAL A 26 -15.12 2.98 0.60
N LEU A 27 -14.24 2.83 -0.38
CA LEU A 27 -14.51 3.24 -1.76
C LEU A 27 -15.66 2.43 -2.35
N ARG A 28 -15.65 1.09 -2.19
CA ARG A 28 -16.73 0.21 -2.64
C ARG A 28 -18.08 0.57 -2.00
N ASP A 29 -18.09 0.81 -0.70
CA ASP A 29 -19.30 1.16 0.05
C ASP A 29 -19.88 2.53 -0.40
N ARG A 30 -19.04 3.36 -1.02
CA ARG A 30 -19.44 4.62 -1.70
C ARG A 30 -19.78 4.44 -3.17
N GLY A 31 -19.88 3.21 -3.67
CA GLY A 31 -20.18 2.93 -5.08
C GLY A 31 -19.00 3.15 -6.04
N ILE A 32 -17.80 3.44 -5.55
CA ILE A 32 -16.61 3.67 -6.38
C ILE A 32 -15.96 2.33 -6.70
N PRO A 33 -15.87 1.93 -7.98
CA PRO A 33 -15.20 0.69 -8.36
C PRO A 33 -13.71 0.71 -8.01
N VAL A 34 -13.19 -0.42 -7.56
CA VAL A 34 -11.79 -0.59 -7.19
C VAL A 34 -11.17 -1.75 -7.97
N VAL A 35 -10.00 -1.53 -8.52
CA VAL A 35 -9.15 -2.55 -9.13
C VAL A 35 -7.79 -2.52 -8.42
N TRP A 36 -7.24 -3.68 -8.15
CA TRP A 36 -5.94 -3.79 -7.52
C TRP A 36 -4.83 -4.10 -8.53
N LEU A 37 -3.64 -3.56 -8.32
CA LEU A 37 -2.43 -3.97 -9.01
C LEU A 37 -1.55 -4.74 -8.03
N GLY A 38 -1.26 -6.00 -8.33
CA GLY A 38 -0.51 -6.89 -7.46
C GLY A 38 0.51 -7.74 -8.18
N VAL A 39 1.20 -8.57 -7.40
CA VAL A 39 2.21 -9.52 -7.89
C VAL A 39 1.72 -10.94 -7.62
N PRO A 40 1.79 -11.85 -8.60
CA PRO A 40 1.42 -13.24 -8.40
C PRO A 40 2.20 -13.91 -7.26
N GLY A 41 1.53 -14.72 -6.44
CA GLY A 41 2.15 -15.47 -5.33
C GLY A 41 2.50 -14.65 -4.10
N SER A 42 2.13 -13.37 -4.05
CA SER A 42 2.32 -12.49 -2.89
C SER A 42 1.14 -12.53 -1.92
N MET A 43 1.22 -11.79 -0.82
CA MET A 43 0.13 -11.71 0.17
C MET A 43 -1.15 -11.16 -0.44
N GLU A 44 -1.05 -10.11 -1.23
CA GLU A 44 -2.18 -9.47 -1.91
C GLU A 44 -2.89 -10.42 -2.88
N SER A 45 -2.17 -11.38 -3.48
CA SER A 45 -2.76 -12.33 -4.43
C SER A 45 -3.84 -13.24 -3.79
N ARG A 46 -3.79 -13.41 -2.47
CA ARG A 46 -4.79 -14.17 -1.70
C ARG A 46 -5.81 -13.25 -1.04
N LEU A 47 -5.34 -12.18 -0.40
CA LEU A 47 -6.21 -11.32 0.41
C LEU A 47 -7.15 -10.46 -0.44
N VAL A 48 -6.72 -9.96 -1.58
CA VAL A 48 -7.53 -9.04 -2.40
C VAL A 48 -8.74 -9.75 -2.99
N PRO A 49 -8.62 -10.91 -3.67
CA PRO A 49 -9.77 -11.66 -4.15
C PRO A 49 -10.67 -12.16 -3.03
N ALA A 50 -10.10 -12.59 -1.89
CA ALA A 50 -10.87 -13.03 -0.72
C ALA A 50 -11.74 -11.91 -0.12
N ASN A 51 -11.43 -10.63 -0.40
CA ASN A 51 -12.25 -9.48 -0.02
C ASN A 51 -13.16 -8.97 -1.16
N GLY A 52 -13.27 -9.71 -2.27
CA GLY A 52 -14.17 -9.41 -3.38
C GLY A 52 -13.66 -8.33 -4.34
N PHE A 53 -12.37 -8.04 -4.35
CA PHE A 53 -11.78 -7.09 -5.29
C PHE A 53 -11.07 -7.78 -6.46
N SER A 54 -11.22 -7.22 -7.65
CA SER A 54 -10.47 -7.67 -8.84
C SER A 54 -9.02 -7.23 -8.74
N ILE A 55 -8.12 -8.08 -9.26
CA ILE A 55 -6.68 -7.85 -9.22
C ILE A 55 -6.09 -8.03 -10.63
N GLU A 56 -5.28 -7.08 -11.02
CA GLU A 56 -4.45 -7.08 -12.22
C GLU A 56 -3.00 -7.37 -11.84
N TRP A 57 -2.26 -8.01 -12.72
CA TRP A 57 -0.96 -8.57 -12.39
C TRP A 57 0.18 -7.86 -13.09
N VAL A 58 1.26 -7.61 -12.31
CA VAL A 58 2.56 -7.19 -12.84
C VAL A 58 3.62 -8.13 -12.28
N ARG A 59 4.46 -8.65 -13.14
CA ARG A 59 5.58 -9.51 -12.75
C ARG A 59 6.76 -8.64 -12.33
N VAL A 60 6.84 -8.35 -11.03
CA VAL A 60 7.96 -7.66 -10.42
C VAL A 60 8.55 -8.50 -9.29
N ARG A 61 9.87 -8.57 -9.20
CA ARG A 61 10.57 -9.26 -8.11
C ARG A 61 11.43 -8.25 -7.36
N GLY A 62 11.40 -8.31 -6.02
CA GLY A 62 12.29 -7.50 -5.19
C GLY A 62 13.77 -7.80 -5.53
N ILE A 63 14.59 -6.75 -5.50
CA ILE A 63 16.02 -6.80 -5.82
C ILE A 63 16.85 -6.99 -4.54
N ARG A 64 16.28 -6.70 -3.39
CA ARG A 64 16.97 -6.70 -2.10
C ARG A 64 17.52 -8.08 -1.75
N GLY A 65 18.81 -8.15 -1.37
CA GLY A 65 19.47 -9.40 -0.95
C GLY A 65 19.89 -10.33 -2.09
N LYS A 66 19.90 -9.88 -3.34
CA LYS A 66 20.29 -10.67 -4.51
C LYS A 66 21.55 -10.06 -5.12
N GLY A 67 22.64 -10.80 -5.17
CA GLY A 67 23.99 -10.43 -5.61
C GLY A 67 24.11 -9.48 -6.83
N LEU A 68 25.35 -9.16 -7.22
CA LEU A 68 25.66 -8.14 -8.24
C LEU A 68 24.92 -8.32 -9.57
N ALA A 69 24.74 -9.55 -10.05
CA ALA A 69 24.01 -9.85 -11.28
C ALA A 69 22.54 -9.37 -11.23
N ALA A 70 21.88 -9.45 -10.06
CA ALA A 70 20.52 -8.96 -9.89
C ALA A 70 20.43 -7.43 -9.96
N TRP A 71 21.46 -6.74 -9.50
CA TRP A 71 21.58 -5.29 -9.59
C TRP A 71 21.81 -4.82 -11.03
N LEU A 72 22.65 -5.50 -11.80
CA LEU A 72 22.88 -5.22 -13.23
C LEU A 72 21.60 -5.41 -14.05
N MET A 73 20.79 -6.41 -13.72
CA MET A 73 19.52 -6.68 -14.39
C MET A 73 18.34 -5.83 -13.86
N ALA A 74 18.53 -5.07 -12.80
CA ALA A 74 17.47 -4.28 -12.17
C ALA A 74 16.81 -3.27 -13.12
N PRO A 75 17.54 -2.48 -13.94
CA PRO A 75 16.93 -1.53 -14.86
C PRO A 75 15.98 -2.21 -15.85
N PHE A 76 16.40 -3.33 -16.46
CA PHE A 76 15.57 -4.09 -17.41
C PHE A 76 14.31 -4.65 -16.74
N ARG A 77 14.42 -5.17 -15.52
CA ARG A 77 13.29 -5.71 -14.77
C ARG A 77 12.30 -4.61 -14.38
N ILE A 78 12.80 -3.47 -13.94
CA ILE A 78 11.97 -2.32 -13.59
C ILE A 78 11.28 -1.79 -14.85
N SER A 79 12.00 -1.61 -15.96
CA SER A 79 11.43 -1.15 -17.23
C SER A 79 10.33 -2.10 -17.72
N SER A 80 10.58 -3.42 -17.69
CA SER A 80 9.56 -4.42 -18.05
C SER A 80 8.32 -4.32 -17.15
N ALA A 81 8.50 -4.14 -15.84
CA ALA A 81 7.39 -3.98 -14.91
C ALA A 81 6.61 -2.68 -15.17
N VAL A 82 7.29 -1.59 -15.52
CA VAL A 82 6.66 -0.31 -15.90
C VAL A 82 5.83 -0.49 -17.18
N VAL A 83 6.37 -1.16 -18.21
CA VAL A 83 5.63 -1.44 -19.46
C VAL A 83 4.38 -2.27 -19.17
N GLN A 84 4.47 -3.31 -18.35
CA GLN A 84 3.31 -4.12 -17.93
C GLN A 84 2.28 -3.24 -17.18
N ALA A 85 2.73 -2.39 -16.27
CA ALA A 85 1.85 -1.49 -15.54
C ALA A 85 1.17 -0.48 -16.47
N ILE A 86 1.88 0.07 -17.47
CA ILE A 86 1.30 0.94 -18.51
C ILE A 86 0.19 0.22 -19.26
N ALA A 87 0.41 -1.04 -19.67
CA ALA A 87 -0.60 -1.84 -20.37
C ALA A 87 -1.86 -2.05 -19.51
N VAL A 88 -1.68 -2.37 -18.22
CA VAL A 88 -2.79 -2.48 -17.26
C VAL A 88 -3.53 -1.15 -17.13
N LEU A 89 -2.83 -0.05 -16.86
CA LEU A 89 -3.46 1.27 -16.68
C LEU A 89 -4.22 1.74 -17.93
N ARG A 90 -3.71 1.46 -19.12
CA ARG A 90 -4.41 1.77 -20.39
C ARG A 90 -5.67 0.95 -20.57
N ARG A 91 -5.68 -0.32 -20.14
CA ARG A 91 -6.85 -1.21 -20.19
C ARG A 91 -7.90 -0.83 -19.12
N VAL A 92 -7.46 -0.66 -17.89
CA VAL A 92 -8.34 -0.35 -16.73
C VAL A 92 -8.86 1.08 -16.78
N ARG A 93 -8.08 2.03 -17.31
CA ARG A 93 -8.38 3.47 -17.39
C ARG A 93 -8.82 4.05 -16.04
N PRO A 94 -8.05 3.88 -14.96
CA PRO A 94 -8.48 4.35 -13.65
C PRO A 94 -8.59 5.89 -13.63
N ARG A 95 -9.49 6.41 -12.76
CA ARG A 95 -9.62 7.86 -12.52
C ARG A 95 -8.49 8.41 -11.65
N ALA A 96 -7.93 7.55 -10.78
CA ALA A 96 -6.79 7.85 -9.90
C ALA A 96 -6.09 6.55 -9.50
N VAL A 97 -4.84 6.67 -9.06
CA VAL A 97 -4.01 5.57 -8.57
C VAL A 97 -3.58 5.86 -7.15
N LEU A 98 -3.80 4.91 -6.23
CA LEU A 98 -3.32 4.97 -4.85
C LEU A 98 -2.17 3.97 -4.66
N GLY A 99 -0.98 4.48 -4.35
CA GLY A 99 0.17 3.70 -3.92
C GLY A 99 0.28 3.66 -2.41
N ALA A 100 0.10 2.50 -1.80
CA ALA A 100 0.23 2.31 -0.35
C ALA A 100 1.56 1.63 0.03
N GLY A 101 2.47 1.48 -0.91
CA GLY A 101 3.79 0.89 -0.67
C GLY A 101 3.96 -0.53 -1.20
N GLY A 102 5.14 -1.08 -0.93
CA GLY A 102 5.59 -2.32 -1.54
C GLY A 102 6.22 -2.11 -2.93
N TYR A 103 6.86 -3.15 -3.43
CA TYR A 103 7.62 -3.04 -4.69
C TYR A 103 6.74 -2.95 -5.94
N VAL A 104 5.47 -3.34 -5.87
CA VAL A 104 4.50 -3.17 -6.97
C VAL A 104 4.15 -1.69 -7.20
N SER A 105 4.15 -0.89 -6.14
CA SER A 105 3.83 0.54 -6.22
C SER A 105 4.86 1.32 -7.03
N GLY A 106 6.12 0.89 -7.08
CA GLY A 106 7.17 1.55 -7.84
C GLY A 106 6.86 1.66 -9.34
N PRO A 107 6.85 0.54 -10.07
CA PRO A 107 6.55 0.56 -11.51
C PRO A 107 5.14 1.05 -11.81
N GLY A 108 4.14 0.74 -10.98
CA GLY A 108 2.78 1.24 -11.16
C GLY A 108 2.66 2.76 -10.98
N GLY A 109 3.38 3.33 -10.01
CA GLY A 109 3.41 4.78 -9.79
C GLY A 109 4.13 5.52 -10.92
N ILE A 110 5.26 5.00 -11.41
CA ILE A 110 5.93 5.54 -12.59
C ILE A 110 5.00 5.50 -13.81
N ALA A 111 4.31 4.38 -14.05
CA ALA A 111 3.36 4.24 -15.14
C ALA A 111 2.20 5.24 -15.04
N ALA A 112 1.66 5.45 -13.83
CA ALA A 112 0.61 6.44 -13.59
C ALA A 112 1.08 7.86 -13.92
N TRP A 113 2.28 8.23 -13.48
CA TRP A 113 2.90 9.51 -13.77
C TRP A 113 3.11 9.73 -15.28
N LEU A 114 3.67 8.73 -15.98
CA LEU A 114 3.88 8.80 -17.43
C LEU A 114 2.55 8.95 -18.20
N LEU A 115 1.48 8.34 -17.73
CA LEU A 115 0.15 8.44 -18.32
C LEU A 115 -0.66 9.65 -17.82
N ARG A 116 -0.07 10.50 -16.99
CA ARG A 116 -0.72 11.66 -16.37
C ARG A 116 -2.00 11.32 -15.60
N ILE A 117 -2.05 10.10 -15.02
CA ILE A 117 -3.13 9.70 -14.12
C ILE A 117 -2.80 10.21 -12.72
N PRO A 118 -3.72 10.86 -12.00
CA PRO A 118 -3.49 11.34 -10.64
C PRO A 118 -2.97 10.23 -9.74
N LEU A 119 -1.75 10.41 -9.21
CA LEU A 119 -1.09 9.48 -8.30
C LEU A 119 -1.14 10.01 -6.87
N LEU A 120 -1.75 9.25 -5.98
CA LEU A 120 -1.74 9.49 -4.55
C LEU A 120 -0.81 8.47 -3.88
N ILE A 121 -0.01 8.92 -2.93
CA ILE A 121 0.82 8.04 -2.10
C ILE A 121 0.35 8.13 -0.65
N HIS A 122 0.19 6.99 -0.01
CA HIS A 122 -0.02 6.90 1.43
C HIS A 122 1.10 6.09 2.08
N GLU A 123 1.75 6.67 3.09
CA GLU A 123 2.76 6.00 3.90
C GLU A 123 2.21 5.70 5.28
N GLN A 124 2.28 4.44 5.67
CA GLN A 124 1.73 3.95 6.95
C GLN A 124 2.75 3.98 8.09
N ASN A 125 4.03 4.11 7.77
CA ASN A 125 5.12 4.04 8.75
C ASN A 125 5.67 5.44 9.04
N ALA A 126 6.25 5.60 10.25
CA ALA A 126 6.94 6.84 10.61
C ALA A 126 8.18 7.09 9.74
N ILE A 127 8.83 6.00 9.26
CA ILE A 127 9.94 6.08 8.31
C ILE A 127 9.44 5.56 6.97
N PRO A 128 9.40 6.40 5.92
CA PRO A 128 8.84 6.00 4.65
C PRO A 128 9.71 4.98 3.93
N GLY A 129 9.06 3.98 3.34
CA GLY A 129 9.70 2.99 2.48
C GLY A 129 10.33 3.65 1.25
N LEU A 130 11.41 3.04 0.71
CA LEU A 130 12.16 3.58 -0.42
C LEU A 130 11.27 3.91 -1.62
N THR A 131 10.34 3.02 -1.95
CA THR A 131 9.38 3.22 -3.05
C THR A 131 8.55 4.48 -2.85
N ASN A 132 7.93 4.65 -1.67
CA ASN A 132 7.11 5.81 -1.36
C ASN A 132 7.93 7.10 -1.31
N ARG A 133 9.19 7.04 -0.81
CA ARG A 133 10.11 8.20 -0.83
C ARG A 133 10.38 8.72 -2.25
N TRP A 134 10.56 7.83 -3.22
CA TRP A 134 10.77 8.22 -4.61
C TRP A 134 9.49 8.70 -5.27
N LEU A 135 8.39 7.96 -5.10
CA LEU A 135 7.11 8.31 -5.72
C LEU A 135 6.51 9.60 -5.17
N ALA A 136 6.78 9.95 -3.91
CA ALA A 136 6.31 11.19 -3.31
C ALA A 136 6.78 12.45 -4.06
N ARG A 137 7.89 12.37 -4.82
CA ARG A 137 8.40 13.49 -5.63
C ARG A 137 7.61 13.76 -6.90
N ILE A 138 6.87 12.74 -7.38
CA ILE A 138 6.09 12.81 -8.63
C ILE A 138 4.59 12.60 -8.38
N ALA A 139 4.20 12.36 -7.15
CA ALA A 139 2.80 12.18 -6.77
C ALA A 139 2.02 13.50 -6.78
N SER A 140 0.75 13.42 -7.17
CA SER A 140 -0.18 14.56 -7.10
C SER A 140 -0.56 14.90 -5.66
N ARG A 141 -0.56 13.91 -4.77
CA ARG A 141 -0.81 14.05 -3.32
C ARG A 141 0.02 13.04 -2.55
N VAL A 142 0.59 13.50 -1.44
CA VAL A 142 1.31 12.65 -0.49
C VAL A 142 0.58 12.68 0.83
N LEU A 143 0.19 11.50 1.32
CA LEU A 143 -0.54 11.29 2.55
C LEU A 143 0.35 10.50 3.51
N GLN A 144 0.27 10.79 4.80
CA GLN A 144 1.08 10.12 5.81
C GLN A 144 0.27 9.73 7.04
N GLY A 145 0.56 8.54 7.56
CA GLY A 145 -0.03 7.99 8.78
C GLY A 145 0.55 8.57 10.06
N PHE A 146 1.77 9.10 10.00
CA PHE A 146 2.46 9.75 11.12
C PHE A 146 2.99 11.12 10.69
N PRO A 147 2.86 12.15 11.55
CA PRO A 147 3.44 13.47 11.26
C PRO A 147 4.95 13.37 11.08
N GLY A 148 5.48 14.04 10.05
CA GLY A 148 6.93 14.10 9.82
C GLY A 148 7.55 12.87 9.14
N SER A 149 6.75 11.93 8.64
CA SER A 149 7.27 10.81 7.85
C SER A 149 8.01 11.29 6.60
N PHE A 150 7.54 12.37 5.96
CA PHE A 150 8.18 12.96 4.79
C PHE A 150 8.75 14.35 5.11
N ASP A 151 9.72 14.78 4.29
CA ASP A 151 10.22 16.15 4.31
C ASP A 151 9.06 17.13 4.07
N LYS A 152 9.05 18.23 4.82
CA LYS A 152 8.02 19.29 4.72
C LYS A 152 7.87 19.83 3.31
N LYS A 153 8.95 19.86 2.51
CA LYS A 153 8.95 20.30 1.11
C LYS A 153 8.04 19.50 0.19
N LEU A 154 7.70 18.26 0.57
CA LEU A 154 6.80 17.41 -0.20
C LEU A 154 5.31 17.70 0.07
N GLY A 155 4.99 18.58 1.01
CA GLY A 155 3.61 18.97 1.31
C GLY A 155 2.74 17.77 1.78
N ALA A 156 3.35 16.79 2.45
CA ALA A 156 2.66 15.60 2.87
C ALA A 156 1.58 15.93 3.93
N GLN A 157 0.36 15.46 3.68
CA GLN A 157 -0.78 15.68 4.56
C GLN A 157 -0.89 14.54 5.58
N PHE A 158 -0.99 14.88 6.86
CA PHE A 158 -1.28 13.92 7.91
C PHE A 158 -2.77 13.54 7.86
N VAL A 159 -3.05 12.24 7.67
CA VAL A 159 -4.41 11.69 7.58
C VAL A 159 -4.63 10.50 8.52
N GLY A 160 -3.60 10.09 9.25
CA GLY A 160 -3.62 8.87 10.04
C GLY A 160 -3.52 7.61 9.18
N ASN A 161 -3.62 6.46 9.83
CA ASN A 161 -3.64 5.16 9.17
C ASN A 161 -5.08 4.66 9.03
N PRO A 162 -5.49 4.15 7.85
CA PRO A 162 -6.76 3.48 7.69
C PRO A 162 -6.82 2.23 8.58
N VAL A 163 -7.82 2.16 9.43
CA VAL A 163 -8.08 1.06 10.35
C VAL A 163 -9.30 0.27 9.88
N ARG A 164 -9.29 -1.04 10.08
CA ARG A 164 -10.46 -1.88 9.80
C ARG A 164 -11.64 -1.47 10.68
N SER A 165 -12.83 -1.52 10.14
CA SER A 165 -14.06 -1.10 10.84
C SER A 165 -14.30 -1.88 12.15
N ASP A 166 -13.98 -3.19 12.16
CA ASP A 166 -14.10 -4.04 13.34
C ASP A 166 -13.14 -3.60 14.48
N ILE A 167 -11.97 -3.09 14.14
CA ILE A 167 -11.03 -2.52 15.11
C ILE A 167 -11.47 -1.12 15.56
N ALA A 168 -11.94 -0.29 14.60
CA ALA A 168 -12.42 1.06 14.92
C ALA A 168 -13.70 1.04 15.79
N ALA A 169 -14.51 -0.01 15.72
CA ALA A 169 -15.72 -0.19 16.51
C ALA A 169 -15.44 -0.70 17.95
N ILE A 170 -14.20 -1.03 18.29
CA ILE A 170 -13.86 -1.45 19.65
C ILE A 170 -14.05 -0.25 20.61
N ALA A 171 -14.79 -0.48 21.69
CA ALA A 171 -15.05 0.55 22.70
C ALA A 171 -13.75 1.17 23.24
N ASP A 172 -13.84 2.41 23.67
CA ASP A 172 -12.71 3.15 24.24
C ASP A 172 -12.00 2.35 25.35
N PRO A 173 -10.67 2.40 25.46
CA PRO A 173 -9.91 1.73 26.51
C PRO A 173 -10.40 2.06 27.92
N ALA A 174 -10.82 3.28 28.21
CA ALA A 174 -11.35 3.66 29.50
C ALA A 174 -12.59 2.81 29.90
N VAL A 175 -13.52 2.66 28.95
CA VAL A 175 -14.73 1.82 29.15
C VAL A 175 -14.36 0.34 29.29
N ARG A 176 -13.45 -0.17 28.45
CA ARG A 176 -13.05 -1.59 28.48
C ARG A 176 -12.25 -1.99 29.71
N PHE A 177 -11.58 -1.03 30.33
CA PHE A 177 -10.76 -1.26 31.52
C PHE A 177 -11.47 -0.87 32.82
N GLU A 178 -12.68 -0.34 32.75
CA GLU A 178 -13.50 -0.04 33.89
C GLU A 178 -13.68 -1.29 34.77
N GLY A 179 -13.52 -1.11 36.10
CA GLY A 179 -13.64 -2.20 37.09
C GLY A 179 -12.48 -3.22 37.07
N ARG A 180 -11.46 -3.08 36.22
CA ARG A 180 -10.27 -3.94 36.29
C ARG A 180 -9.43 -3.61 37.50
N SER A 181 -9.20 -4.62 38.33
CA SER A 181 -8.33 -4.57 39.51
C SER A 181 -7.34 -5.74 39.47
N GLY A 182 -6.34 -5.71 40.37
CA GLY A 182 -5.35 -6.76 40.51
C GLY A 182 -4.05 -6.51 39.75
N ARG A 183 -3.31 -7.59 39.45
CA ARG A 183 -1.97 -7.50 38.77
C ARG A 183 -2.08 -7.01 37.35
N ALA A 184 -1.09 -6.20 36.95
CA ALA A 184 -0.97 -5.77 35.55
C ALA A 184 -0.89 -6.98 34.59
N ARG A 185 -1.65 -6.92 33.49
CA ARG A 185 -1.63 -7.92 32.42
C ARG A 185 -0.91 -7.33 31.21
N LEU A 186 0.20 -7.93 30.85
CA LEU A 186 1.00 -7.53 29.69
C LEU A 186 0.75 -8.49 28.53
N LEU A 187 0.29 -7.96 27.40
CA LEU A 187 0.22 -8.67 26.13
C LEU A 187 1.30 -8.11 25.20
N VAL A 188 2.23 -8.96 24.78
CA VAL A 188 3.24 -8.62 23.78
C VAL A 188 2.92 -9.35 22.49
N PHE A 189 2.76 -8.61 21.40
CA PHE A 189 2.55 -9.19 20.09
C PHE A 189 3.32 -8.42 19.04
N GLY A 190 3.62 -9.06 17.92
CA GLY A 190 4.39 -8.47 16.83
C GLY A 190 3.86 -8.90 15.46
N GLY A 191 4.25 -8.16 14.43
CA GLY A 191 3.97 -8.53 13.04
C GLY A 191 4.84 -9.72 12.58
N SER A 192 4.50 -10.27 11.41
CA SER A 192 5.19 -11.42 10.79
C SER A 192 6.68 -11.21 10.52
N GLN A 193 7.16 -9.98 10.58
CA GLN A 193 8.55 -9.59 10.39
C GLN A 193 9.33 -9.46 11.72
N ILE A 194 8.63 -9.46 12.86
CA ILE A 194 9.26 -9.36 14.18
C ILE A 194 9.69 -10.78 14.60
N GLY A 195 10.97 -10.98 14.87
CA GLY A 195 11.55 -12.27 15.24
C GLY A 195 12.44 -12.92 14.18
N ARG A 196 12.56 -12.34 12.99
CA ARG A 196 13.55 -12.80 11.97
C ARG A 196 14.90 -12.12 12.07
N ALA A 197 15.10 -11.21 13.00
CA ALA A 197 16.28 -10.37 13.04
C ALA A 197 17.39 -10.84 14.01
N HIS A 198 17.14 -11.83 14.84
CA HIS A 198 18.11 -12.25 15.85
C HIS A 198 18.05 -13.78 16.10
N VAL A 199 18.56 -14.54 15.16
CA VAL A 199 19.15 -15.87 15.40
C VAL A 199 20.41 -15.99 14.56
#